data_506e09ce86a616177874233c31b597ed
#
_entry.id   506e09ce86a616177874233c31b597ed
#
_cell.length_a   1.000
_cell.length_b   1.000
_cell.length_c   1.000
_cell.angle_alpha   90.00
_cell.angle_beta   90.00
_cell.angle_gamma   90.00
#
_symmetry.space_group_name_H-M   'P 1'
#
loop_
_entity.id
_entity.type
_entity.pdbx_description
1 polymer ?
#
loop_
_entity_poly.entity_id
_entity_poly.type
_entity_poly.pdbx_seq_one_letter_code
_entity_poly.pdbx_strand_id
1 'polypeptide(L)'
;MHEVSFEETLNGILERDPRYPYDAYDFVREALEYTQKGVAKANRNQARHITGQELLNGIRGYAMKQFGPMTLAVFEEWNIRTCRGFGEIVFNLVEAGQLVKTEQDSRADFEGGYDFNEAFRSPFLPPSRRAGSPSGSRTPRS
;
A
#
# COMPACT_ATOMS: atom_id res chain seq x y z
N MET A 1 -1.28 0.63 -33.99
CA MET A 1 -0.72 1.07 -32.74
C MET A 1 -0.94 0.03 -31.64
N HIS A 2 0.01 -0.25 -30.87
CA HIS A 2 -0.19 -1.18 -29.77
C HIS A 2 0.18 -0.49 -28.45
N GLU A 3 -0.38 -1.02 -27.40
CA GLU A 3 -0.13 -0.47 -26.07
C GLU A 3 1.18 -0.99 -25.53
N VAL A 4 1.86 -0.12 -24.80
CA VAL A 4 3.03 -0.54 -24.05
C VAL A 4 2.55 -1.44 -22.93
N SER A 5 3.17 -2.60 -22.77
CA SER A 5 2.77 -3.52 -21.72
C SER A 5 3.15 -2.95 -20.34
N PHE A 6 2.44 -3.44 -19.33
CA PHE A 6 2.77 -3.05 -17.95
C PHE A 6 4.22 -3.37 -17.63
N GLU A 7 4.70 -4.50 -18.10
CA GLU A 7 6.08 -4.92 -17.86
C GLU A 7 7.08 -3.95 -18.48
N GLU A 8 6.82 -3.55 -19.72
CA GLU A 8 7.70 -2.59 -20.39
C GLU A 8 7.68 -1.24 -19.68
N THR A 9 6.50 -0.81 -19.25
CA THR A 9 6.38 0.44 -18.52
C THR A 9 7.16 0.38 -17.22
N LEU A 10 7.07 -0.73 -16.50
CA LEU A 10 7.79 -0.87 -15.25
C LEU A 10 9.28 -0.88 -15.46
N ASN A 11 9.77 -1.50 -16.53
CA ASN A 11 11.20 -1.47 -16.81
C ASN A 11 11.69 -0.03 -16.97
N GLY A 12 10.90 0.82 -17.62
CA GLY A 12 11.25 2.22 -17.76
C GLY A 12 11.25 2.95 -16.44
N ILE A 13 10.28 2.67 -15.60
CA ILE A 13 10.23 3.27 -14.26
C ILE A 13 11.45 2.87 -13.46
N LEU A 14 11.80 1.59 -13.48
CA LEU A 14 12.92 1.08 -12.70
C LEU A 14 14.25 1.69 -13.14
N GLU A 15 14.37 2.03 -14.41
CA GLU A 15 15.58 2.70 -14.88
C GLU A 15 15.69 4.12 -14.31
N ARG A 16 14.54 4.82 -14.21
CA ARG A 16 14.54 6.18 -13.67
C ARG A 16 14.63 6.21 -12.16
N ASP A 17 13.99 5.24 -11.50
CA ASP A 17 13.84 5.24 -10.06
C ASP A 17 13.95 3.81 -9.55
N PRO A 18 15.16 3.36 -9.23
CA PRO A 18 15.37 1.98 -8.81
C PRO A 18 15.10 1.72 -7.32
N ARG A 19 14.46 2.66 -6.62
CA ARG A 19 14.27 2.51 -5.18
C ARG A 19 13.41 1.28 -4.82
N TYR A 20 12.48 0.90 -5.69
CA TYR A 20 11.54 -0.16 -5.40
C TYR A 20 11.59 -1.21 -6.50
N PRO A 21 11.51 -2.50 -6.15
CA PRO A 21 11.60 -3.55 -7.16
C PRO A 21 10.28 -3.73 -7.92
N TYR A 22 10.36 -4.47 -9.02
CA TYR A 22 9.21 -4.80 -9.84
C TYR A 22 8.05 -5.34 -8.98
N ASP A 23 8.37 -6.25 -8.05
CA ASP A 23 7.33 -6.91 -7.26
C ASP A 23 6.53 -5.93 -6.43
N ALA A 24 7.15 -4.83 -5.98
CA ALA A 24 6.42 -3.83 -5.22
C ALA A 24 5.37 -3.13 -6.08
N TYR A 25 5.71 -2.80 -7.32
CA TYR A 25 4.76 -2.19 -8.24
C TYR A 25 3.62 -3.14 -8.59
N ASP A 26 3.96 -4.39 -8.83
CA ASP A 26 2.95 -5.40 -9.14
C ASP A 26 1.99 -5.58 -7.97
N PHE A 27 2.53 -5.60 -6.75
CA PHE A 27 1.72 -5.70 -5.56
C PHE A 27 0.75 -4.51 -5.45
N VAL A 28 1.25 -3.29 -5.67
CA VAL A 28 0.38 -2.11 -5.55
C VAL A 28 -0.72 -2.16 -6.60
N ARG A 29 -0.41 -2.59 -7.81
CA ARG A 29 -1.42 -2.74 -8.85
C ARG A 29 -2.51 -3.73 -8.42
N GLU A 30 -2.09 -4.86 -7.86
CA GLU A 30 -3.04 -5.85 -7.38
C GLU A 30 -3.87 -5.33 -6.20
N ALA A 31 -3.23 -4.59 -5.30
CA ALA A 31 -3.93 -4.01 -4.16
C ALA A 31 -4.95 -2.97 -4.62
N LEU A 32 -4.65 -2.23 -5.67
CA LEU A 32 -5.59 -1.29 -6.22
C LEU A 32 -6.83 -2.01 -6.77
N GLU A 33 -6.62 -3.11 -7.49
CA GLU A 33 -7.74 -3.90 -7.99
C GLU A 33 -8.59 -4.44 -6.84
N TYR A 34 -7.93 -4.93 -5.79
CA TYR A 34 -8.60 -5.42 -4.61
C TYR A 34 -9.46 -4.31 -3.97
N THR A 35 -8.88 -3.11 -3.87
CA THR A 35 -9.58 -1.97 -3.28
C THR A 35 -10.77 -1.56 -4.14
N GLN A 36 -10.58 -1.53 -5.47
CA GLN A 36 -11.64 -1.15 -6.37
C GLN A 36 -12.82 -2.10 -6.30
N LYS A 37 -12.54 -3.39 -6.18
CA LYS A 37 -13.61 -4.38 -6.05
C LYS A 37 -14.38 -4.19 -4.75
N GLY A 38 -13.66 -3.89 -3.66
CA GLY A 38 -14.30 -3.64 -2.39
C GLY A 38 -15.18 -2.41 -2.41
N VAL A 39 -14.69 -1.33 -3.03
CA VAL A 39 -15.45 -0.09 -3.13
C VAL A 39 -16.68 -0.29 -4.03
N ALA A 40 -16.51 -0.97 -5.16
CA ALA A 40 -17.63 -1.20 -6.05
C ALA A 40 -18.72 -2.02 -5.36
N LYS A 41 -18.32 -3.03 -4.61
CA LYS A 41 -19.27 -3.87 -3.88
C LYS A 41 -20.04 -3.07 -2.83
N ALA A 42 -19.32 -2.21 -2.10
CA ALA A 42 -19.95 -1.37 -1.08
C ALA A 42 -20.82 -0.29 -1.69
N ASN A 43 -20.54 0.08 -2.94
CA ASN A 43 -21.24 1.16 -3.64
C ASN A 43 -22.21 0.60 -4.68
N ARG A 44 -22.84 -0.52 -4.36
CA ARG A 44 -23.86 -1.15 -5.21
C ARG A 44 -23.34 -1.50 -6.58
N ASN A 45 -22.11 -2.03 -6.63
CA ASN A 45 -21.45 -2.47 -7.86
C ASN A 45 -21.16 -1.34 -8.83
N GLN A 46 -21.06 -0.11 -8.33
CA GLN A 46 -20.68 1.03 -9.16
C GLN A 46 -19.24 1.42 -8.84
N ALA A 47 -18.43 1.46 -9.89
CA ALA A 47 -17.05 1.86 -9.75
C ALA A 47 -16.97 3.37 -9.52
N ARG A 48 -16.00 3.79 -8.74
CA ARG A 48 -15.68 5.20 -8.58
C ARG A 48 -14.20 5.35 -8.32
N HIS A 49 -13.75 6.58 -8.35
CA HIS A 49 -12.34 6.87 -8.07
C HIS A 49 -11.97 6.44 -6.64
N ILE A 50 -10.79 5.88 -6.50
CA ILE A 50 -10.25 5.45 -5.22
C ILE A 50 -9.34 6.54 -4.68
N THR A 51 -9.59 7.00 -3.47
CA THR A 51 -8.71 8.00 -2.85
C THR A 51 -7.43 7.33 -2.35
N GLY A 52 -6.41 8.17 -2.09
CA GLY A 52 -5.16 7.66 -1.54
C GLY A 52 -5.37 6.94 -0.22
N GLN A 53 -6.22 7.48 0.64
CA GLN A 53 -6.49 6.86 1.92
C GLN A 53 -7.18 5.50 1.76
N GLU A 54 -8.12 5.43 0.82
CA GLU A 54 -8.78 4.16 0.55
C GLU A 54 -7.82 3.13 0.00
N LEU A 55 -6.89 3.57 -0.86
CA LEU A 55 -5.89 2.65 -1.37
C LEU A 55 -4.97 2.17 -0.25
N LEU A 56 -4.55 3.05 0.65
CA LEU A 56 -3.72 2.63 1.78
C LEU A 56 -4.42 1.58 2.63
N ASN A 57 -5.72 1.78 2.89
CA ASN A 57 -6.47 0.78 3.65
C ASN A 57 -6.59 -0.52 2.89
N GLY A 58 -6.76 -0.44 1.57
CA GLY A 58 -6.79 -1.63 0.73
C GLY A 58 -5.47 -2.37 0.71
N ILE A 59 -4.36 -1.62 0.64
CA ILE A 59 -3.03 -2.21 0.71
C ILE A 59 -2.86 -2.98 2.01
N ARG A 60 -3.28 -2.37 3.11
CA ARG A 60 -3.19 -3.03 4.42
C ARG A 60 -3.94 -4.36 4.42
N GLY A 61 -5.20 -4.34 3.98
CA GLY A 61 -6.01 -5.55 3.98
C GLY A 61 -5.47 -6.60 3.03
N TYR A 62 -5.09 -6.18 1.85
CA TYR A 62 -4.57 -7.10 0.84
C TYR A 62 -3.26 -7.74 1.28
N ALA A 63 -2.37 -6.93 1.86
CA ALA A 63 -1.09 -7.42 2.33
C ALA A 63 -1.26 -8.46 3.42
N MET A 64 -2.17 -8.18 4.38
CA MET A 64 -2.41 -9.13 5.45
C MET A 64 -2.98 -10.43 4.92
N LYS A 65 -3.80 -10.35 3.88
CA LYS A 65 -4.36 -11.53 3.26
C LYS A 65 -3.31 -12.35 2.53
N GLN A 66 -2.37 -11.66 1.84
CA GLN A 66 -1.37 -12.32 1.02
C GLN A 66 -0.18 -12.82 1.82
N PHE A 67 0.28 -12.03 2.77
CA PHE A 67 1.53 -12.29 3.45
C PHE A 67 1.38 -12.59 4.94
N GLY A 68 0.23 -12.23 5.53
CA GLY A 68 0.01 -12.47 6.95
C GLY A 68 1.13 -11.91 7.80
N PRO A 69 1.67 -12.71 8.74
CA PRO A 69 2.73 -12.21 9.62
C PRO A 69 4.05 -11.88 8.92
N MET A 70 4.18 -12.27 7.63
CA MET A 70 5.39 -11.94 6.87
C MET A 70 5.32 -10.57 6.20
N THR A 71 4.21 -9.86 6.32
CA THR A 71 3.99 -8.62 5.60
C THR A 71 5.11 -7.60 5.81
N LEU A 72 5.49 -7.37 7.05
CA LEU A 72 6.51 -6.37 7.35
C LEU A 72 7.84 -6.73 6.72
N ALA A 73 8.21 -8.01 6.78
CA ALA A 73 9.45 -8.46 6.18
C ALA A 73 9.44 -8.28 4.66
N VAL A 74 8.31 -8.55 4.02
CA VAL A 74 8.19 -8.36 2.57
C VAL A 74 8.37 -6.90 2.21
N PHE A 75 7.70 -6.00 2.96
CA PHE A 75 7.81 -4.58 2.66
C PHE A 75 9.23 -4.06 2.88
N GLU A 76 9.90 -4.56 3.92
CA GLU A 76 11.30 -4.18 4.14
C GLU A 76 12.20 -4.63 3.00
N GLU A 77 11.93 -5.83 2.49
CA GLU A 77 12.65 -6.35 1.32
C GLU A 77 12.45 -5.44 0.11
N TRP A 78 11.29 -4.83 -0.01
CA TRP A 78 10.96 -3.94 -1.10
C TRP A 78 11.37 -2.50 -0.84
N ASN A 79 12.04 -2.23 0.27
CA ASN A 79 12.47 -0.87 0.64
C ASN A 79 11.28 0.04 0.92
N ILE A 80 10.18 -0.51 1.36
CA ILE A 80 8.99 0.27 1.74
C ILE A 80 8.87 0.21 3.25
N ARG A 81 9.06 1.36 3.89
CA ARG A 81 9.08 1.40 5.35
C ARG A 81 7.96 2.23 5.95
N THR A 82 7.30 3.03 5.12
CA THR A 82 6.18 3.87 5.55
C THR A 82 5.18 3.95 4.41
N CYS A 83 4.00 4.47 4.71
CA CYS A 83 2.97 4.66 3.69
C CYS A 83 3.43 5.58 2.58
N ARG A 84 4.37 6.48 2.86
CA ARG A 84 4.91 7.37 1.85
C ARG A 84 5.53 6.59 0.70
N GLY A 85 6.16 5.45 1.00
CA GLY A 85 6.73 4.62 -0.05
C GLY A 85 5.68 4.15 -1.05
N PHE A 86 4.51 3.80 -0.56
CA PHE A 86 3.42 3.44 -1.47
C PHE A 86 2.99 4.61 -2.32
N GLY A 87 3.00 5.83 -1.74
CA GLY A 87 2.69 7.02 -2.50
C GLY A 87 3.66 7.25 -3.63
N GLU A 88 4.94 7.05 -3.38
CA GLU A 88 5.94 7.20 -4.43
C GLU A 88 5.72 6.21 -5.57
N ILE A 89 5.38 4.97 -5.23
CA ILE A 89 5.09 3.96 -6.24
C ILE A 89 3.87 4.37 -7.06
N VAL A 90 2.81 4.82 -6.38
CA VAL A 90 1.58 5.22 -7.07
C VAL A 90 1.86 6.36 -8.04
N PHE A 91 2.61 7.36 -7.62
CA PHE A 91 2.86 8.51 -8.50
C PHE A 91 3.82 8.17 -9.63
N ASN A 92 4.73 7.22 -9.44
CA ASN A 92 5.52 6.72 -10.55
C ASN A 92 4.63 6.05 -11.60
N LEU A 93 3.63 5.30 -11.14
CA LEU A 93 2.68 4.65 -12.07
C LEU A 93 1.80 5.67 -12.77
N VAL A 94 1.40 6.73 -12.06
CA VAL A 94 0.62 7.80 -12.67
C VAL A 94 1.42 8.50 -13.75
N GLU A 95 2.67 8.83 -13.46
CA GLU A 95 3.51 9.52 -14.43
C GLU A 95 3.76 8.68 -15.67
N ALA A 96 3.77 7.37 -15.52
CA ALA A 96 3.99 6.46 -16.62
C ALA A 96 2.70 6.10 -17.36
N GLY A 97 1.58 6.69 -16.97
CA GLY A 97 0.32 6.48 -17.66
C GLY A 97 -0.42 5.21 -17.28
N GLN A 98 0.02 4.52 -16.24
CA GLN A 98 -0.63 3.29 -15.82
C GLN A 98 -1.81 3.52 -14.88
N LEU A 99 -1.85 4.66 -14.23
CA LEU A 99 -2.95 5.04 -13.35
C LEU A 99 -3.36 6.47 -13.63
N VAL A 100 -4.62 6.79 -13.34
CA VAL A 100 -5.16 8.13 -13.56
C VAL A 100 -5.13 8.90 -12.25
N LYS A 101 -4.54 10.10 -12.29
CA LYS A 101 -4.52 11.00 -11.15
C LYS A 101 -5.63 12.02 -11.30
N THR A 102 -6.35 12.31 -10.22
CA THR A 102 -7.32 13.38 -10.21
C THR A 102 -6.74 14.57 -9.46
N GLU A 103 -7.45 15.70 -9.51
CA GLU A 103 -7.00 16.90 -8.82
C GLU A 103 -6.96 16.72 -7.30
N GLN A 104 -7.72 15.77 -6.80
CA GLN A 104 -7.77 15.52 -5.36
C GLN A 104 -6.64 14.67 -4.85
N ASP A 105 -5.88 14.05 -5.77
CA ASP A 105 -4.81 13.16 -5.37
C ASP A 105 -3.53 13.94 -5.15
N SER A 106 -2.82 13.61 -4.07
CA SER A 106 -1.51 14.19 -3.82
C SER A 106 -0.66 13.21 -3.04
N ARG A 107 0.65 13.44 -3.07
CA ARG A 107 1.56 12.61 -2.27
C ARG A 107 1.26 12.73 -0.79
N ALA A 108 0.74 13.88 -0.35
CA ALA A 108 0.43 14.09 1.04
C ALA A 108 -0.64 13.11 1.54
N ASP A 109 -1.48 12.61 0.64
CA ASP A 109 -2.50 11.62 1.02
C ASP A 109 -1.88 10.36 1.60
N PHE A 110 -0.62 10.10 1.31
CA PHE A 110 0.06 8.89 1.76
C PHE A 110 0.98 9.14 2.95
N GLU A 111 1.14 10.38 3.39
CA GLU A 111 2.09 10.69 4.45
C GLU A 111 1.53 10.43 5.84
N GLY A 112 0.25 10.64 6.02
CA GLY A 112 -0.37 10.48 7.32
C GLY A 112 -1.08 9.16 7.51
N GLY A 113 -0.64 8.11 6.83
CA GLY A 113 -1.30 6.83 6.90
C GLY A 113 -1.13 6.15 8.24
N TYR A 114 -0.86 4.87 8.22
CA TYR A 114 -0.73 4.11 9.46
C TYR A 114 0.73 3.77 9.72
N ASP A 115 1.01 3.46 10.98
CA ASP A 115 2.33 2.97 11.37
C ASP A 115 2.43 1.49 10.99
N PHE A 116 3.54 1.12 10.35
CA PHE A 116 3.70 -0.25 9.87
C PHE A 116 3.77 -1.26 11.00
N ASN A 117 4.39 -0.90 12.13
CA ASN A 117 4.43 -1.83 13.25
C ASN A 117 3.04 -2.09 13.80
N GLU A 118 2.22 -1.05 13.91
CA GLU A 118 0.86 -1.22 14.38
C GLU A 118 0.02 -2.00 13.38
N ALA A 119 0.20 -1.72 12.11
CA ALA A 119 -0.65 -2.32 11.08
C ALA A 119 -0.27 -3.77 10.80
N PHE A 120 1.04 -4.07 10.79
CA PHE A 120 1.51 -5.34 10.24
C PHE A 120 2.24 -6.22 11.23
N ARG A 121 2.57 -5.72 12.40
CA ARG A 121 3.26 -6.52 13.41
C ARG A 121 2.42 -6.74 14.65
N SER A 122 1.85 -5.68 15.20
CA SER A 122 1.10 -5.77 16.45
C SER A 122 -0.05 -6.79 16.39
N PRO A 123 -0.80 -6.92 15.28
CA PRO A 123 -1.88 -7.90 15.24
C PRO A 123 -1.43 -9.34 15.47
N PHE A 124 -0.14 -9.63 15.25
CA PHE A 124 0.40 -10.97 15.38
C PHE A 124 1.15 -11.19 16.69
N LEU A 125 1.22 -10.16 17.54
CA LEU A 125 1.86 -10.30 18.85
C LEU A 125 0.85 -10.84 19.86
N PRO A 126 1.32 -11.53 20.91
CA PRO A 126 0.42 -11.93 21.99
C PRO A 126 -0.27 -10.70 22.58
N PRO A 127 -1.50 -10.85 23.10
CA PRO A 127 -2.20 -9.70 23.66
C PRO A 127 -1.41 -8.92 24.71
N SER A 128 -0.62 -9.61 25.51
CA SER A 128 0.16 -8.96 26.56
C SER A 128 1.28 -8.09 26.01
N ARG A 129 1.59 -8.18 24.72
CA ARG A 129 2.68 -7.43 24.10
C ARG A 129 2.23 -6.50 23.01
N ARG A 130 0.93 -6.40 22.79
CA ARG A 130 0.45 -5.54 21.72
C ARG A 130 0.65 -4.09 22.10
N ALA A 131 1.21 -3.34 21.19
CA ALA A 131 1.36 -1.91 21.36
C ALA A 131 -0.01 -1.27 21.46
N GLY A 132 -0.10 -0.18 22.15
CA GLY A 132 -1.33 0.55 22.24
C GLY A 132 -2.28 0.00 23.27
N SER A 133 -1.96 -1.13 23.82
CA SER A 133 -2.73 -1.50 25.00
C SER A 133 -2.22 -0.59 26.06
N PRO A 134 -2.80 0.35 26.35
CA PRO A 134 -2.16 1.45 26.93
C PRO A 134 -2.29 1.69 28.26
N SER A 135 -2.42 1.44 27.49
CA SER A 135 -2.35 1.66 28.10
C SER A 135 -2.01 1.51 28.81
N GLY A 136 -2.04 1.65 28.72
CA GLY A 136 -1.60 1.37 29.18
C GLY A 136 -0.99 1.09 29.58
N SER A 137 -0.92 1.13 29.77
CA SER A 137 -0.18 0.81 30.04
C SER A 137 0.60 0.35 30.11
N ARG A 138 0.89 0.37 29.93
CA ARG A 138 1.68 -0.13 29.84
C ARG A 138 2.51 -0.39 30.34
N THR A 139 2.39 -0.41 30.71
CA THR A 139 3.34 -0.61 31.10
C THR A 139 4.14 -1.15 30.98
N PRO A 140 4.75 -1.03 31.00
CA PRO A 140 5.72 -1.62 30.57
C PRO A 140 6.13 -2.65 30.87
N ARG A 141 5.80 -3.00 31.02
CA ARG A 141 6.12 -3.90 31.34
C ARG A 141 6.90 -4.43 30.89
N SER A 142 7.19 -4.29 30.76
CA SER A 142 7.84 -4.89 30.26
C SER A 142 8.47 -5.49 30.04
#